data_24e02638459275b956c4bab027685202
#
_entry.id   24e02638459275b956c4bab027685202
#
_cell.length_a   1.000
_cell.length_b   1.000
_cell.length_c   1.000
_cell.angle_alpha   90.00
_cell.angle_beta   90.00
_cell.angle_gamma   90.00
#
_symmetry.space_group_name_H-M   'P 1'
#
loop_
_entity.id
_entity.type
_entity.pdbx_description
1 polymer ?
#
loop_
_entity_poly.entity_id
_entity_poly.type
_entity_poly.pdbx_seq_one_letter_code
_entity_poly.pdbx_strand_id
1 'polypeptide(L)'
;KQQAEKTEKLQENPEEIKQEEINDKKEKIEKENLSGLKLAKKFYEEVGAKMIHEKFPEYEDKIAVGFVGEGSERFGFDDQYSIDHDFGPGFCMWVTKTVYSEIGEQLQEEYDKLPTTYMGITRINTLMAQGRVGVQLIGDFYEKYTGFRQSPEKVEDWINIDDYKLATVTNGEVFRDDLGIFTDIRNHFMIQPEKARLVKLAREISAMAQTGQVNYGRSMGRKDYVTATLCIGQFMEHTMKCLYILNKKYAPYYKWLFKGIEKLPILPELAIMINDLARLPDQREMWNEYQYNNTSVNENDQKAVVIEQIARLIINELKSQKIIVSVNSNFLNDYVSLIMEKANYNRGELIDEIIHLEFEAFDKVQNVGGRAECQNNWPYFYLMRKSQYLTWTDDMLLCIRDLWLENKQKGWNMITEKYGRMMESTSPEEYKELAKYFPEKSDKTRAIVAQIAEIQVQWMEDFAKEYPKLASQARNITSETDSVYDTSYETYLKGELLTYSDTLLKMYAEFIIDLYNRNENLAKLTIENTAKLQGYDSLRKAEESLK
;
A
#
# COMPACT_ATOMS: atom_id res chain seq x y z
N LYS A 1 48.70 17.85 -52.48
CA LYS A 1 48.34 16.82 -51.50
C LYS A 1 47.46 17.37 -50.37
N GLN A 2 47.74 18.55 -49.82
CA GLN A 2 46.91 19.15 -48.77
C GLN A 2 45.52 19.64 -49.22
N GLN A 3 45.29 19.87 -50.52
CA GLN A 3 43.98 20.23 -51.08
C GLN A 3 43.12 18.98 -51.40
N ALA A 4 43.74 17.82 -51.66
CA ALA A 4 43.05 16.57 -51.90
C ALA A 4 42.49 15.95 -50.56
N GLU A 5 43.27 16.05 -49.48
CA GLU A 5 42.81 15.60 -48.15
C GLU A 5 41.66 16.43 -47.56
N LYS A 6 41.53 17.71 -47.98
CA LYS A 6 40.40 18.56 -47.57
C LYS A 6 39.11 18.29 -48.38
N THR A 7 39.22 17.65 -49.53
CA THR A 7 38.07 17.37 -50.43
C THR A 7 37.51 15.96 -50.15
N GLU A 8 38.29 15.03 -49.59
CA GLU A 8 37.80 13.70 -49.15
C GLU A 8 36.95 13.77 -47.88
N LYS A 9 37.21 14.71 -46.97
CA LYS A 9 36.38 14.91 -45.76
C LYS A 9 35.00 15.56 -46.02
N LEU A 10 34.68 15.94 -47.27
CA LEU A 10 33.42 16.60 -47.65
C LEU A 10 32.38 15.63 -48.26
N GLN A 11 32.61 14.31 -48.18
CA GLN A 11 31.67 13.29 -48.67
C GLN A 11 31.29 12.21 -47.61
N GLU A 12 31.59 12.42 -46.34
CA GLU A 12 31.07 11.54 -45.30
C GLU A 12 29.59 11.80 -45.12
N ASN A 13 28.80 10.74 -45.24
CA ASN A 13 27.36 10.73 -45.07
C ASN A 13 27.01 11.22 -43.66
N PRO A 14 26.14 12.23 -43.46
CA PRO A 14 25.77 12.70 -42.13
C PRO A 14 25.24 11.61 -41.19
N GLU A 15 24.69 10.52 -41.75
CA GLU A 15 24.22 9.36 -40.98
C GLU A 15 25.40 8.48 -40.50
N GLU A 16 26.49 8.37 -41.26
CA GLU A 16 27.69 7.61 -40.86
C GLU A 16 28.46 8.34 -39.76
N ILE A 17 28.58 9.66 -39.81
CA ILE A 17 29.21 10.48 -38.76
C ILE A 17 28.42 10.34 -37.43
N LYS A 18 27.08 10.38 -37.47
CA LYS A 18 26.26 10.19 -36.30
C LYS A 18 26.41 8.78 -35.69
N GLN A 19 26.56 7.77 -36.56
CA GLN A 19 26.72 6.40 -36.11
C GLN A 19 28.10 6.14 -35.46
N GLU A 20 29.16 6.76 -35.96
CA GLU A 20 30.49 6.71 -35.33
C GLU A 20 30.49 7.42 -33.97
N GLU A 21 29.88 8.60 -33.86
CA GLU A 21 29.75 9.31 -32.57
C GLU A 21 28.98 8.49 -31.51
N ILE A 22 27.93 7.78 -31.93
CA ILE A 22 27.18 6.88 -31.05
C ILE A 22 28.03 5.69 -30.60
N ASN A 23 28.81 5.12 -31.50
CA ASN A 23 29.68 3.98 -31.17
C ASN A 23 30.82 4.37 -30.22
N ASP A 24 31.43 5.52 -30.41
CA ASP A 24 32.45 6.08 -29.51
C ASP A 24 31.92 6.35 -28.11
N LYS A 25 30.68 6.86 -28.01
CA LYS A 25 29.99 7.04 -26.73
C LYS A 25 29.79 5.71 -26.01
N LYS A 26 29.32 4.69 -26.73
CA LYS A 26 29.09 3.34 -26.16
C LYS A 26 30.36 2.74 -25.59
N GLU A 27 31.45 2.79 -26.35
CA GLU A 27 32.75 2.24 -25.93
C GLU A 27 33.28 2.91 -24.65
N LYS A 28 33.13 4.24 -24.52
CA LYS A 28 33.53 5.00 -23.32
C LYS A 28 32.67 4.66 -22.11
N ILE A 29 31.37 4.56 -22.29
CA ILE A 29 30.42 4.23 -21.21
C ILE A 29 30.67 2.82 -20.68
N GLU A 30 30.90 1.86 -21.57
CA GLU A 30 31.25 0.48 -21.19
C GLU A 30 32.58 0.41 -20.42
N LYS A 31 33.63 1.12 -20.88
CA LYS A 31 34.93 1.15 -20.20
C LYS A 31 34.88 1.76 -18.79
N GLU A 32 34.05 2.76 -18.57
CA GLU A 32 33.98 3.47 -17.29
C GLU A 32 32.83 3.01 -16.37
N ASN A 33 32.02 2.05 -16.80
CA ASN A 33 30.79 1.63 -16.12
C ASN A 33 29.92 2.82 -15.70
N LEU A 34 29.76 3.78 -16.63
CA LEU A 34 29.14 5.08 -16.40
C LEU A 34 27.68 5.06 -16.86
N SER A 35 26.73 5.10 -15.90
CA SER A 35 25.30 5.33 -16.23
C SER A 35 25.03 6.82 -16.47
N GLY A 36 23.96 7.13 -17.24
CA GLY A 36 23.57 8.51 -17.48
C GLY A 36 23.30 9.30 -16.20
N LEU A 37 22.76 8.66 -15.16
CA LEU A 37 22.57 9.29 -13.85
C LEU A 37 23.90 9.64 -13.17
N LYS A 38 24.90 8.75 -13.22
CA LYS A 38 26.24 9.02 -12.70
C LYS A 38 26.94 10.14 -13.50
N LEU A 39 26.77 10.13 -14.81
CA LEU A 39 27.31 11.19 -15.69
C LEU A 39 26.73 12.56 -15.33
N ALA A 40 25.40 12.63 -15.18
CA ALA A 40 24.71 13.86 -14.81
C ALA A 40 25.16 14.38 -13.44
N LYS A 41 25.31 13.50 -12.45
CA LYS A 41 25.76 13.85 -11.11
C LYS A 41 27.19 14.41 -11.11
N LYS A 42 28.12 13.72 -11.75
CA LYS A 42 29.52 14.20 -11.87
C LYS A 42 29.59 15.53 -12.62
N PHE A 43 28.83 15.68 -13.71
CA PHE A 43 28.79 16.93 -14.47
C PHE A 43 28.28 18.09 -13.63
N TYR A 44 27.26 17.84 -12.79
CA TYR A 44 26.80 18.83 -11.83
C TYR A 44 27.88 19.17 -10.79
N GLU A 45 28.47 18.18 -10.14
CA GLU A 45 29.45 18.37 -9.07
C GLU A 45 30.71 19.12 -9.53
N GLU A 46 31.23 18.81 -10.73
CA GLU A 46 32.48 19.37 -11.24
C GLU A 46 32.29 20.68 -12.04
N VAL A 47 31.13 20.85 -12.68
CA VAL A 47 30.89 21.98 -13.61
C VAL A 47 29.72 22.84 -13.14
N GLY A 48 28.55 22.22 -12.92
CA GLY A 48 27.32 22.94 -12.63
C GLY A 48 27.33 23.66 -11.29
N ALA A 49 27.80 22.98 -10.23
CA ALA A 49 27.87 23.56 -8.89
C ALA A 49 28.78 24.78 -8.85
N LYS A 50 29.90 24.74 -9.59
CA LYS A 50 30.82 25.88 -9.71
C LYS A 50 30.16 27.07 -10.43
N MET A 51 29.42 26.83 -11.52
CA MET A 51 28.69 27.87 -12.23
C MET A 51 27.66 28.54 -11.30
N ILE A 52 26.87 27.77 -10.55
CA ILE A 52 25.88 28.31 -9.63
C ILE A 52 26.56 29.14 -8.53
N HIS A 53 27.60 28.60 -7.91
CA HIS A 53 28.35 29.30 -6.84
C HIS A 53 28.96 30.63 -7.30
N GLU A 54 29.57 30.67 -8.50
CA GLU A 54 30.25 31.86 -9.01
C GLU A 54 29.30 32.93 -9.55
N LYS A 55 28.16 32.51 -10.14
CA LYS A 55 27.24 33.43 -10.82
C LYS A 55 26.01 33.80 -10.02
N PHE A 56 25.57 32.92 -9.12
CA PHE A 56 24.33 33.09 -8.36
C PHE A 56 24.50 32.80 -6.86
N PRO A 57 25.54 33.35 -6.19
CA PRO A 57 25.84 33.01 -4.78
C PRO A 57 24.70 33.32 -3.80
N GLU A 58 23.86 34.34 -4.07
CA GLU A 58 22.71 34.73 -3.23
C GLU A 58 21.46 33.85 -3.45
N TYR A 59 21.49 33.00 -4.46
CA TYR A 59 20.40 32.10 -4.84
C TYR A 59 20.80 30.62 -4.78
N GLU A 60 22.06 30.34 -4.44
CA GLU A 60 22.62 29.00 -4.46
C GLU A 60 21.81 28.01 -3.62
N ASP A 61 21.35 28.44 -2.44
CA ASP A 61 20.50 27.67 -1.53
C ASP A 61 19.03 27.58 -1.98
N LYS A 62 18.62 28.37 -3.00
CA LYS A 62 17.24 28.43 -3.53
C LYS A 62 17.06 27.66 -4.82
N ILE A 63 18.13 27.06 -5.33
CA ILE A 63 18.13 26.27 -6.57
C ILE A 63 18.23 24.78 -6.21
N ALA A 64 17.14 24.03 -6.38
CA ALA A 64 17.19 22.59 -6.31
C ALA A 64 17.79 22.02 -7.59
N VAL A 65 18.67 21.02 -7.48
CA VAL A 65 19.38 20.42 -8.61
C VAL A 65 19.28 18.90 -8.56
N GLY A 66 19.09 18.27 -9.71
CA GLY A 66 19.04 16.82 -9.80
C GLY A 66 18.86 16.31 -11.21
N PHE A 67 18.53 15.05 -11.33
CA PHE A 67 18.27 14.39 -12.60
C PHE A 67 17.05 13.47 -12.47
N VAL A 68 15.85 14.05 -12.63
CA VAL A 68 14.52 13.42 -12.46
C VAL A 68 13.69 13.69 -13.73
N GLY A 69 12.77 12.80 -14.07
CA GLY A 69 11.85 12.98 -15.20
C GLY A 69 11.94 11.89 -16.25
N GLU A 70 11.70 12.23 -17.51
CA GLU A 70 11.72 11.31 -18.66
C GLU A 70 13.14 10.90 -19.02
N GLY A 71 13.32 9.63 -19.39
CA GLY A 71 14.57 9.06 -19.91
C GLY A 71 14.95 7.78 -19.17
N SER A 72 15.53 6.82 -19.90
CA SER A 72 15.99 5.53 -19.33
C SER A 72 17.04 5.72 -18.27
N GLU A 73 17.89 6.72 -18.42
CA GLU A 73 18.97 7.06 -17.52
C GLU A 73 18.48 7.51 -16.14
N ARG A 74 17.30 8.14 -16.06
CA ARG A 74 16.68 8.56 -14.80
C ARG A 74 16.03 7.40 -14.04
N PHE A 75 15.65 6.34 -14.77
CA PHE A 75 15.16 5.09 -14.17
C PHE A 75 16.29 4.10 -13.84
N GLY A 76 17.53 4.37 -14.29
CA GLY A 76 18.64 3.41 -14.20
C GLY A 76 18.41 2.18 -15.09
N PHE A 77 17.74 2.38 -16.23
CA PHE A 77 17.43 1.37 -17.25
C PHE A 77 18.21 1.61 -18.54
N ASP A 78 19.11 2.57 -18.54
CA ASP A 78 20.00 2.84 -19.67
C ASP A 78 20.93 1.66 -19.95
N ASP A 79 21.10 1.38 -21.24
CA ASP A 79 21.94 0.33 -21.79
C ASP A 79 22.49 0.76 -23.15
N GLN A 80 23.28 -0.09 -23.81
CA GLN A 80 23.86 0.21 -25.11
C GLN A 80 22.86 0.58 -26.22
N TYR A 81 21.58 0.19 -26.07
CA TYR A 81 20.54 0.50 -27.06
C TYR A 81 19.83 1.82 -26.74
N SER A 82 19.89 2.28 -25.49
CA SER A 82 19.27 3.53 -25.05
C SER A 82 20.22 4.72 -25.08
N ILE A 83 21.51 4.50 -25.43
CA ILE A 83 22.49 5.56 -25.65
C ILE A 83 22.29 6.09 -27.07
N ASP A 84 21.40 7.03 -27.19
CA ASP A 84 21.12 7.74 -28.43
C ASP A 84 21.76 9.14 -28.44
N HIS A 85 21.40 9.95 -29.44
CA HIS A 85 21.93 11.29 -29.58
C HIS A 85 21.55 12.25 -28.45
N ASP A 86 20.46 11.98 -27.69
CA ASP A 86 20.03 12.82 -26.56
C ASP A 86 20.78 12.47 -25.25
N PHE A 87 21.49 11.36 -25.21
CA PHE A 87 22.32 10.97 -24.08
C PHE A 87 23.56 11.85 -23.95
N GLY A 88 23.83 12.36 -22.76
CA GLY A 88 25.04 13.17 -22.53
C GLY A 88 24.96 14.01 -21.26
N PRO A 89 25.99 14.86 -21.02
CA PRO A 89 26.05 15.69 -19.81
C PRO A 89 24.88 16.64 -19.72
N GLY A 90 24.29 16.75 -18.52
CA GLY A 90 23.17 17.66 -18.25
C GLY A 90 22.49 17.32 -16.93
N PHE A 91 21.84 18.31 -16.35
CA PHE A 91 21.07 18.20 -15.11
C PHE A 91 19.90 19.18 -15.14
N CYS A 92 18.93 18.98 -14.25
CA CYS A 92 17.80 19.88 -14.05
C CYS A 92 18.07 20.81 -12.88
N MET A 93 17.59 22.05 -12.99
CA MET A 93 17.55 23.05 -11.92
C MET A 93 16.09 23.45 -11.71
N TRP A 94 15.59 23.29 -10.48
CA TRP A 94 14.22 23.63 -10.14
C TRP A 94 14.18 24.79 -9.18
N VAL A 95 13.38 25.80 -9.50
CA VAL A 95 13.25 27.04 -8.74
C VAL A 95 11.77 27.37 -8.50
N THR A 96 11.53 28.14 -7.44
CA THR A 96 10.19 28.70 -7.17
C THR A 96 9.85 29.79 -8.20
N LYS A 97 8.56 30.14 -8.32
CA LYS A 97 8.12 31.23 -9.21
C LYS A 97 8.79 32.56 -8.90
N THR A 98 9.03 32.86 -7.62
CA THR A 98 9.72 34.09 -7.18
C THR A 98 11.16 34.11 -7.69
N VAL A 99 11.92 33.05 -7.43
CA VAL A 99 13.32 32.94 -7.88
C VAL A 99 13.41 32.96 -9.41
N TYR A 100 12.49 32.26 -10.11
CA TYR A 100 12.45 32.28 -11.57
C TYR A 100 12.23 33.68 -12.13
N SER A 101 11.34 34.48 -11.53
CA SER A 101 11.10 35.87 -12.00
C SER A 101 12.29 36.79 -11.77
N GLU A 102 13.19 36.46 -10.85
CA GLU A 102 14.37 37.25 -10.53
C GLU A 102 15.60 36.86 -11.38
N ILE A 103 15.85 35.57 -11.54
CA ILE A 103 17.08 35.05 -12.16
C ILE A 103 16.85 33.96 -13.22
N GLY A 104 15.62 33.48 -13.46
CA GLY A 104 15.36 32.26 -14.24
C GLY A 104 15.94 32.29 -15.66
N GLU A 105 15.76 33.39 -16.39
CA GLU A 105 16.32 33.57 -17.75
C GLU A 105 17.86 33.61 -17.71
N GLN A 106 18.44 34.36 -16.79
CA GLN A 106 19.89 34.45 -16.62
C GLN A 106 20.51 33.11 -16.22
N LEU A 107 19.83 32.36 -15.33
CA LEU A 107 20.28 31.05 -14.93
C LEU A 107 20.26 30.05 -16.09
N GLN A 108 19.24 30.11 -16.95
CA GLN A 108 19.19 29.31 -18.18
C GLN A 108 20.29 29.71 -19.17
N GLU A 109 20.54 31.02 -19.36
CA GLU A 109 21.63 31.49 -20.23
C GLU A 109 23.02 31.01 -19.77
N GLU A 110 23.29 31.02 -18.44
CA GLU A 110 24.55 30.49 -17.90
C GLU A 110 24.63 28.96 -18.01
N TYR A 111 23.49 28.24 -17.84
CA TYR A 111 23.42 26.80 -18.09
C TYR A 111 23.74 26.46 -19.57
N ASP A 112 23.24 27.23 -20.52
CA ASP A 112 23.45 27.00 -21.96
C ASP A 112 24.89 27.23 -22.40
N LYS A 113 25.69 27.98 -21.62
CA LYS A 113 27.13 28.17 -21.82
C LYS A 113 27.99 27.02 -21.30
N LEU A 114 27.42 26.08 -20.55
CA LEU A 114 28.17 24.93 -20.03
C LEU A 114 28.66 24.02 -21.16
N PRO A 115 29.77 23.32 -20.97
CA PRO A 115 30.31 22.40 -21.97
C PRO A 115 29.28 21.36 -22.42
N THR A 116 29.04 21.25 -23.70
CA THR A 116 28.20 20.19 -24.27
C THR A 116 28.90 18.85 -24.33
N THR A 117 30.24 18.84 -24.17
CA THR A 117 31.08 17.63 -24.10
C THR A 117 31.71 17.52 -22.73
N TYR A 118 31.51 16.38 -22.05
CA TYR A 118 32.09 16.09 -20.75
C TYR A 118 32.50 14.61 -20.71
N MET A 119 33.68 14.31 -20.18
CA MET A 119 34.29 12.97 -20.20
C MET A 119 34.32 12.33 -21.61
N GLY A 120 34.40 13.18 -22.66
CA GLY A 120 34.38 12.77 -24.06
C GLY A 120 33.02 12.30 -24.58
N ILE A 121 31.94 12.54 -23.84
CA ILE A 121 30.57 12.29 -24.26
C ILE A 121 29.95 13.64 -24.62
N THR A 122 29.44 13.76 -25.83
CA THR A 122 28.82 15.00 -26.33
C THR A 122 27.30 14.85 -26.30
N ARG A 123 26.61 15.81 -25.69
CA ARG A 123 25.16 15.93 -25.79
C ARG A 123 24.76 16.67 -27.06
N ILE A 124 23.87 16.06 -27.82
CA ILE A 124 23.26 16.69 -29.00
C ILE A 124 21.83 17.10 -28.61
N ASN A 125 21.54 18.41 -28.67
CA ASN A 125 20.21 18.92 -28.39
C ASN A 125 19.29 18.68 -29.58
N THR A 126 18.21 17.90 -29.35
CA THR A 126 17.15 17.68 -30.33
C THR A 126 15.86 18.38 -29.90
N LEU A 127 14.94 18.59 -30.82
CA LEU A 127 13.60 19.13 -30.52
C LEU A 127 12.85 18.24 -29.51
N MET A 128 13.08 16.92 -29.51
CA MET A 128 12.45 15.98 -28.58
C MET A 128 13.06 16.04 -27.17
N ALA A 129 14.29 16.55 -27.04
CA ALA A 129 14.99 16.68 -25.76
C ALA A 129 14.75 18.05 -25.08
N GLN A 130 14.06 18.98 -25.75
CA GLN A 130 13.80 20.30 -25.17
C GLN A 130 13.03 20.20 -23.84
N GLY A 131 13.50 20.93 -22.83
CA GLY A 131 12.89 20.98 -21.50
C GLY A 131 13.09 19.71 -20.65
N ARG A 132 13.98 18.78 -21.05
CA ARG A 132 14.37 17.62 -20.22
C ARG A 132 15.46 17.94 -19.21
N VAL A 133 16.22 19.02 -19.42
CA VAL A 133 17.28 19.55 -18.55
C VAL A 133 17.24 21.07 -18.55
N GLY A 134 18.05 21.70 -17.70
CA GLY A 134 18.08 23.16 -17.54
C GLY A 134 17.10 23.62 -16.47
N VAL A 135 16.69 24.89 -16.56
CA VAL A 135 15.89 25.57 -15.54
C VAL A 135 14.40 25.30 -15.73
N GLN A 136 13.74 24.92 -14.67
CA GLN A 136 12.30 24.62 -14.63
C GLN A 136 11.66 25.19 -13.37
N LEU A 137 10.40 25.59 -13.46
CA LEU A 137 9.59 25.87 -12.26
C LEU A 137 9.23 24.58 -11.54
N ILE A 138 9.38 24.53 -10.22
CA ILE A 138 9.07 23.35 -9.40
C ILE A 138 7.66 22.85 -9.68
N GLY A 139 6.65 23.72 -9.58
CA GLY A 139 5.25 23.35 -9.81
C GLY A 139 4.96 22.89 -11.23
N ASP A 140 5.55 23.54 -12.24
CA ASP A 140 5.33 23.22 -13.66
C ASP A 140 5.92 21.85 -14.03
N PHE A 141 7.05 21.47 -13.40
CA PHE A 141 7.64 20.15 -13.54
C PHE A 141 6.63 19.05 -13.13
N TYR A 142 6.03 19.16 -11.94
CA TYR A 142 5.06 18.16 -11.49
C TYR A 142 3.77 18.21 -12.31
N GLU A 143 3.25 19.41 -12.60
CA GLU A 143 2.02 19.61 -13.38
C GLU A 143 2.10 19.03 -14.78
N LYS A 144 3.25 19.16 -15.45
CA LYS A 144 3.52 18.59 -16.79
C LYS A 144 3.20 17.10 -16.88
N TYR A 145 3.54 16.33 -15.84
CA TYR A 145 3.35 14.88 -15.83
C TYR A 145 2.06 14.47 -15.16
N THR A 146 1.76 15.02 -14.02
CA THR A 146 0.66 14.54 -13.16
C THR A 146 -0.64 15.31 -13.33
N GLY A 147 -0.58 16.52 -13.90
CA GLY A 147 -1.69 17.47 -13.92
C GLY A 147 -1.83 18.30 -12.64
N PHE A 148 -0.90 18.13 -11.68
CA PHE A 148 -0.94 18.80 -10.38
C PHE A 148 0.43 19.41 -10.05
N ARG A 149 0.43 20.62 -9.49
CA ARG A 149 1.66 21.33 -9.08
C ARG A 149 2.25 20.80 -7.77
N GLN A 150 1.46 20.07 -7.01
CA GLN A 150 1.79 19.34 -5.77
C GLN A 150 0.93 18.08 -5.70
N SER A 151 1.19 17.19 -4.75
CA SER A 151 0.40 15.96 -4.62
C SER A 151 -1.09 16.26 -4.44
N PRO A 152 -1.99 15.50 -5.07
CA PRO A 152 -3.43 15.69 -4.94
C PRO A 152 -3.91 15.50 -3.50
N GLU A 153 -4.86 16.32 -3.07
CA GLU A 153 -5.52 16.17 -1.78
C GLU A 153 -6.62 15.08 -1.82
N LYS A 154 -7.27 14.92 -2.98
CA LYS A 154 -8.38 13.96 -3.15
C LYS A 154 -7.88 12.62 -3.65
N VAL A 155 -8.37 11.55 -3.05
CA VAL A 155 -8.02 10.17 -3.44
C VAL A 155 -8.42 9.85 -4.89
N GLU A 156 -9.53 10.42 -5.36
CA GLU A 156 -10.03 10.24 -6.72
C GLU A 156 -9.03 10.74 -7.77
N ASP A 157 -8.34 11.84 -7.49
CA ASP A 157 -7.30 12.38 -8.37
C ASP A 157 -6.10 11.43 -8.46
N TRP A 158 -5.68 10.85 -7.33
CA TRP A 158 -4.64 9.82 -7.29
C TRP A 158 -4.98 8.57 -8.10
N ILE A 159 -6.25 8.15 -8.06
CA ILE A 159 -6.75 7.00 -8.83
C ILE A 159 -6.64 7.25 -10.34
N ASN A 160 -6.77 8.51 -10.78
CA ASN A 160 -6.81 8.90 -12.18
C ASN A 160 -5.42 9.23 -12.76
N ILE A 161 -4.41 9.44 -11.94
CA ILE A 161 -3.03 9.61 -12.43
C ILE A 161 -2.44 8.25 -12.80
N ASP A 162 -1.99 8.11 -14.04
CA ASP A 162 -1.29 6.90 -14.49
C ASP A 162 0.01 6.67 -13.70
N ASP A 163 0.28 5.42 -13.32
CA ASP A 163 1.45 5.09 -12.51
C ASP A 163 2.78 5.48 -13.17
N TYR A 164 2.89 5.38 -14.51
CA TYR A 164 4.12 5.77 -15.19
C TYR A 164 4.44 7.27 -15.05
N LYS A 165 3.43 8.12 -14.89
CA LYS A 165 3.59 9.56 -14.64
C LYS A 165 4.10 9.81 -13.22
N LEU A 166 3.53 9.09 -12.25
CA LEU A 166 4.01 9.11 -10.86
C LEU A 166 5.44 8.56 -10.77
N ALA A 167 5.73 7.48 -11.47
CA ALA A 167 7.09 6.95 -11.58
C ALA A 167 8.07 7.97 -12.17
N THR A 168 7.64 8.76 -13.15
CA THR A 168 8.48 9.77 -13.82
C THR A 168 8.84 10.93 -12.89
N VAL A 169 7.92 11.40 -12.04
CA VAL A 169 8.21 12.52 -11.13
C VAL A 169 8.91 12.08 -9.83
N THR A 170 8.99 10.78 -9.59
CA THR A 170 9.61 10.20 -8.38
C THR A 170 10.87 9.38 -8.65
N ASN A 171 11.32 9.26 -9.91
CA ASN A 171 12.54 8.56 -10.29
C ASN A 171 13.81 9.40 -10.06
N GLY A 172 14.93 8.91 -10.54
CA GLY A 172 16.20 9.63 -10.57
C GLY A 172 16.73 10.00 -9.18
N GLU A 173 17.53 11.06 -9.14
CA GLU A 173 18.19 11.53 -7.92
C GLU A 173 18.16 13.06 -7.83
N VAL A 174 17.91 13.58 -6.64
CA VAL A 174 18.09 14.99 -6.28
C VAL A 174 19.49 15.13 -5.72
N PHE A 175 20.32 15.97 -6.35
CA PHE A 175 21.71 16.18 -5.96
C PHE A 175 21.85 17.24 -4.87
N ARG A 176 20.99 18.25 -4.91
CA ARG A 176 20.94 19.38 -3.96
C ARG A 176 19.52 19.94 -3.86
N ASP A 177 19.07 20.24 -2.67
CA ASP A 177 17.82 20.97 -2.41
C ASP A 177 17.86 21.49 -0.97
N ASP A 178 18.57 22.60 -0.74
CA ASP A 178 18.83 23.13 0.61
C ASP A 178 17.54 23.59 1.30
N LEU A 179 16.57 24.13 0.56
CA LEU A 179 15.26 24.53 1.09
C LEU A 179 14.29 23.36 1.20
N GLY A 180 14.59 22.22 0.58
CA GLY A 180 13.76 21.03 0.60
C GLY A 180 12.44 21.11 -0.16
N ILE A 181 12.15 22.21 -0.88
CA ILE A 181 10.83 22.45 -1.50
C ILE A 181 10.52 21.42 -2.59
N PHE A 182 11.48 21.13 -3.47
CA PHE A 182 11.31 20.12 -4.52
C PHE A 182 11.19 18.72 -3.92
N THR A 183 12.07 18.41 -2.97
CA THR A 183 12.14 17.10 -2.30
C THR A 183 10.88 16.83 -1.48
N ASP A 184 10.31 17.83 -0.82
CA ASP A 184 9.10 17.69 -0.04
C ASP A 184 7.91 17.31 -0.93
N ILE A 185 7.70 18.02 -2.03
CA ILE A 185 6.66 17.68 -3.02
C ILE A 185 6.89 16.28 -3.59
N ARG A 186 8.15 15.94 -3.93
CA ARG A 186 8.51 14.61 -4.42
C ARG A 186 8.16 13.51 -3.42
N ASN A 187 8.48 13.71 -2.15
CA ASN A 187 8.19 12.75 -1.08
C ASN A 187 6.68 12.56 -0.89
N HIS A 188 5.88 13.61 -1.00
CA HIS A 188 4.43 13.48 -0.98
C HIS A 188 3.91 12.66 -2.17
N PHE A 189 4.46 12.83 -3.38
CA PHE A 189 4.11 11.98 -4.52
C PHE A 189 4.58 10.53 -4.36
N MET A 190 5.60 10.24 -3.57
CA MET A 190 6.06 8.85 -3.32
C MET A 190 5.11 8.05 -2.44
N ILE A 191 4.22 8.71 -1.68
CA ILE A 191 3.30 8.08 -0.73
C ILE A 191 1.89 8.06 -1.32
N GLN A 192 1.58 7.02 -2.10
CA GLN A 192 0.23 6.84 -2.63
C GLN A 192 -0.76 6.50 -1.51
N PRO A 193 -1.94 7.16 -1.44
CA PRO A 193 -3.00 6.75 -0.53
C PRO A 193 -3.41 5.30 -0.73
N GLU A 194 -3.58 4.55 0.36
CA GLU A 194 -3.86 3.10 0.31
C GLU A 194 -5.15 2.80 -0.48
N LYS A 195 -6.19 3.60 -0.33
CA LYS A 195 -7.42 3.48 -1.12
C LYS A 195 -7.14 3.58 -2.62
N ALA A 196 -6.32 4.55 -3.06
CA ALA A 196 -5.97 4.68 -4.47
C ALA A 196 -5.18 3.47 -4.97
N ARG A 197 -4.21 2.98 -4.17
CA ARG A 197 -3.43 1.78 -4.48
C ARG A 197 -4.31 0.56 -4.66
N LEU A 198 -5.24 0.31 -3.73
CA LEU A 198 -6.12 -0.85 -3.78
C LEU A 198 -7.15 -0.77 -4.92
N VAL A 199 -7.68 0.41 -5.25
CA VAL A 199 -8.55 0.59 -6.42
C VAL A 199 -7.81 0.27 -7.71
N LYS A 200 -6.57 0.76 -7.86
CA LYS A 200 -5.73 0.42 -9.01
C LYS A 200 -5.41 -1.07 -9.04
N LEU A 201 -5.09 -1.68 -7.90
CA LEU A 201 -4.87 -3.14 -7.79
C LEU A 201 -6.08 -3.93 -8.26
N ALA A 202 -7.29 -3.56 -7.82
CA ALA A 202 -8.53 -4.20 -8.25
C ALA A 202 -8.73 -4.13 -9.77
N ARG A 203 -8.38 -2.99 -10.40
CA ARG A 203 -8.43 -2.82 -11.86
C ARG A 203 -7.47 -3.77 -12.58
N GLU A 204 -6.22 -3.86 -12.11
CA GLU A 204 -5.23 -4.76 -12.72
C GLU A 204 -5.62 -6.23 -12.54
N ILE A 205 -6.08 -6.64 -11.36
CA ILE A 205 -6.57 -7.99 -11.06
C ILE A 205 -7.75 -8.36 -11.97
N SER A 206 -8.73 -7.45 -12.14
CA SER A 206 -9.87 -7.66 -13.04
C SER A 206 -9.42 -7.82 -14.50
N ALA A 207 -8.48 -6.97 -14.95
CA ALA A 207 -7.94 -7.05 -16.29
C ALA A 207 -7.15 -8.34 -16.54
N MET A 208 -6.36 -8.81 -15.57
CA MET A 208 -5.69 -10.11 -15.61
C MET A 208 -6.69 -11.27 -15.74
N ALA A 209 -7.75 -11.27 -14.94
CA ALA A 209 -8.81 -12.29 -15.04
C ALA A 209 -9.44 -12.30 -16.44
N GLN A 210 -9.81 -11.13 -16.96
CA GLN A 210 -10.47 -11.00 -18.24
C GLN A 210 -9.56 -11.41 -19.41
N THR A 211 -8.32 -10.95 -19.41
CA THR A 211 -7.39 -11.21 -20.52
C THR A 211 -6.85 -12.64 -20.48
N GLY A 212 -6.31 -13.06 -19.33
CA GLY A 212 -5.67 -14.37 -19.17
C GLY A 212 -6.66 -15.51 -18.97
N GLN A 213 -7.44 -15.45 -17.89
CA GLN A 213 -8.26 -16.60 -17.47
C GLN A 213 -9.55 -16.78 -18.28
N VAL A 214 -10.07 -15.72 -18.93
CA VAL A 214 -11.34 -15.77 -19.66
C VAL A 214 -11.12 -15.66 -21.17
N ASN A 215 -10.63 -14.51 -21.65
CA ASN A 215 -10.66 -14.21 -23.08
C ASN A 215 -9.60 -14.97 -23.90
N TYR A 216 -8.45 -15.31 -23.31
CA TYR A 216 -7.46 -16.16 -23.98
C TYR A 216 -8.08 -17.50 -24.39
N GLY A 217 -8.66 -18.23 -23.46
CA GLY A 217 -9.29 -19.52 -23.74
C GLY A 217 -10.47 -19.44 -24.73
N ARG A 218 -11.29 -18.37 -24.60
CA ARG A 218 -12.40 -18.12 -25.56
C ARG A 218 -11.89 -17.89 -26.99
N SER A 219 -10.81 -17.12 -27.12
CA SER A 219 -10.24 -16.80 -28.43
C SER A 219 -9.58 -18.02 -29.06
N MET A 220 -8.87 -18.82 -28.27
CA MET A 220 -8.31 -20.09 -28.74
C MET A 220 -9.39 -21.07 -29.18
N GLY A 221 -10.47 -21.22 -28.41
CA GLY A 221 -11.63 -22.06 -28.78
C GLY A 221 -12.34 -21.59 -30.04
N ARG A 222 -12.34 -20.30 -30.34
CA ARG A 222 -12.88 -19.72 -31.59
C ARG A 222 -11.89 -19.76 -32.76
N LYS A 223 -10.66 -20.18 -32.54
CA LYS A 223 -9.54 -20.14 -33.50
C LYS A 223 -9.18 -18.68 -33.92
N ASP A 224 -9.49 -17.68 -33.07
CA ASP A 224 -9.09 -16.29 -33.23
C ASP A 224 -7.73 -16.07 -32.56
N TYR A 225 -6.69 -16.46 -33.28
CA TYR A 225 -5.32 -16.43 -32.74
C TYR A 225 -4.76 -15.03 -32.62
N VAL A 226 -5.27 -14.05 -33.37
CA VAL A 226 -4.88 -12.64 -33.25
C VAL A 226 -5.34 -12.10 -31.89
N THR A 227 -6.61 -12.29 -31.58
CA THR A 227 -7.16 -11.89 -30.27
C THR A 227 -6.51 -12.67 -29.13
N ALA A 228 -6.22 -13.96 -29.30
CA ALA A 228 -5.51 -14.75 -28.29
C ALA A 228 -4.11 -14.17 -27.99
N THR A 229 -3.36 -13.75 -29.02
CA THR A 229 -2.06 -13.10 -28.86
C THR A 229 -2.17 -11.76 -28.13
N LEU A 230 -3.18 -10.95 -28.45
CA LEU A 230 -3.45 -9.70 -27.73
C LEU A 230 -3.79 -9.94 -26.26
N CYS A 231 -4.59 -11.00 -25.97
CA CYS A 231 -4.91 -11.38 -24.60
C CYS A 231 -3.66 -11.73 -23.78
N ILE A 232 -2.72 -12.50 -24.35
CA ILE A 232 -1.46 -12.83 -23.68
C ILE A 232 -0.63 -11.57 -23.41
N GLY A 233 -0.50 -10.68 -24.41
CA GLY A 233 0.24 -9.42 -24.25
C GLY A 233 -0.35 -8.54 -23.14
N GLN A 234 -1.67 -8.38 -23.13
CA GLN A 234 -2.37 -7.62 -22.08
C GLN A 234 -2.27 -8.29 -20.71
N PHE A 235 -2.43 -9.62 -20.64
CA PHE A 235 -2.25 -10.34 -19.38
C PHE A 235 -0.87 -10.10 -18.77
N MET A 236 0.19 -10.22 -19.57
CA MET A 236 1.56 -9.93 -19.12
C MET A 236 1.71 -8.48 -18.64
N GLU A 237 1.17 -7.51 -19.37
CA GLU A 237 1.23 -6.10 -18.99
C GLU A 237 0.54 -5.85 -17.66
N HIS A 238 -0.70 -6.34 -17.48
CA HIS A 238 -1.47 -6.19 -16.25
C HIS A 238 -0.82 -6.93 -15.08
N THR A 239 -0.23 -8.10 -15.32
CA THR A 239 0.54 -8.83 -14.30
C THR A 239 1.73 -8.01 -13.81
N MET A 240 2.51 -7.42 -14.71
CA MET A 240 3.64 -6.57 -14.33
C MET A 240 3.19 -5.34 -13.54
N LYS A 241 2.15 -4.63 -13.97
CA LYS A 241 1.58 -3.50 -13.22
C LYS A 241 1.08 -3.92 -11.84
N CYS A 242 0.39 -5.06 -11.74
CA CYS A 242 -0.02 -5.64 -10.47
C CYS A 242 1.17 -5.87 -9.52
N LEU A 243 2.29 -6.40 -10.04
CA LEU A 243 3.52 -6.61 -9.26
C LEU A 243 4.08 -5.30 -8.70
N TYR A 244 4.11 -4.22 -9.48
CA TYR A 244 4.52 -2.91 -8.97
C TYR A 244 3.63 -2.45 -7.81
N ILE A 245 2.32 -2.56 -7.96
CA ILE A 245 1.35 -2.16 -6.93
C ILE A 245 1.50 -3.00 -5.66
N LEU A 246 1.69 -4.31 -5.77
CA LEU A 246 1.95 -5.21 -4.63
C LEU A 246 3.26 -4.86 -3.91
N ASN A 247 4.26 -4.39 -4.64
CA ASN A 247 5.53 -3.91 -4.10
C ASN A 247 5.48 -2.43 -3.64
N LYS A 248 4.30 -1.78 -3.65
CA LYS A 248 4.10 -0.35 -3.30
C LYS A 248 5.01 0.57 -4.10
N LYS A 249 5.19 0.28 -5.38
CA LYS A 249 5.96 1.07 -6.35
C LYS A 249 5.08 1.45 -7.53
N TYR A 250 5.43 2.52 -8.21
CA TYR A 250 4.77 2.93 -9.44
C TYR A 250 5.36 2.18 -10.64
N ALA A 251 4.48 1.66 -11.48
CA ALA A 251 4.87 1.02 -12.73
C ALA A 251 5.44 2.07 -13.70
N PRO A 252 6.63 1.87 -14.27
CA PRO A 252 7.20 2.78 -15.26
C PRO A 252 6.46 2.65 -16.61
N TYR A 253 6.88 3.46 -17.58
CA TYR A 253 6.37 3.37 -18.96
C TYR A 253 6.52 1.96 -19.55
N TYR A 254 5.61 1.52 -20.40
CA TYR A 254 5.45 0.12 -20.82
C TYR A 254 6.76 -0.57 -21.26
N LYS A 255 7.66 0.13 -21.97
CA LYS A 255 8.93 -0.45 -22.45
C LYS A 255 9.92 -0.80 -21.33
N TRP A 256 9.71 -0.31 -20.12
CA TRP A 256 10.53 -0.55 -18.93
C TRP A 256 9.89 -1.46 -17.89
N LEU A 257 8.62 -1.85 -18.10
CA LEU A 257 7.88 -2.68 -17.13
C LEU A 257 8.66 -3.94 -16.78
N PHE A 258 9.06 -4.71 -17.77
CA PHE A 258 9.75 -5.98 -17.55
C PHE A 258 11.12 -5.79 -16.89
N LYS A 259 11.92 -4.86 -17.38
CA LYS A 259 13.26 -4.60 -16.82
C LYS A 259 13.22 -4.20 -15.34
N GLY A 260 12.17 -3.51 -14.92
CA GLY A 260 12.03 -3.07 -13.52
C GLY A 260 11.51 -4.15 -12.58
N ILE A 261 10.68 -5.12 -13.05
CA ILE A 261 10.17 -6.18 -12.16
C ILE A 261 11.26 -7.15 -11.69
N GLU A 262 12.34 -7.32 -12.44
CA GLU A 262 13.48 -8.16 -12.05
C GLU A 262 14.12 -7.74 -10.71
N LYS A 263 13.90 -6.48 -10.28
CA LYS A 263 14.44 -5.90 -9.04
C LYS A 263 13.40 -5.82 -7.91
N LEU A 264 12.18 -6.32 -8.13
CA LEU A 264 11.13 -6.27 -7.12
C LEU A 264 11.29 -7.38 -6.08
N PRO A 265 11.22 -7.08 -4.77
CA PRO A 265 11.43 -8.08 -3.73
C PRO A 265 10.26 -9.05 -3.54
N ILE A 266 9.02 -8.63 -3.86
CA ILE A 266 7.81 -9.46 -3.71
C ILE A 266 7.52 -10.17 -5.03
N LEU A 267 7.41 -11.50 -5.00
CA LEU A 267 7.16 -12.39 -6.14
C LEU A 267 8.21 -12.25 -7.27
N PRO A 268 9.53 -12.29 -6.97
CA PRO A 268 10.57 -12.16 -8.00
C PRO A 268 10.52 -13.28 -9.06
N GLU A 269 9.97 -14.46 -8.72
CA GLU A 269 9.79 -15.60 -9.62
C GLU A 269 8.84 -15.30 -10.78
N LEU A 270 7.94 -14.33 -10.65
CA LEU A 270 7.02 -13.96 -11.73
C LEU A 270 7.75 -13.33 -12.93
N ALA A 271 8.92 -12.73 -12.75
CA ALA A 271 9.72 -12.26 -13.88
C ALA A 271 10.12 -13.44 -14.80
N ILE A 272 10.51 -14.58 -14.22
CA ILE A 272 10.85 -15.79 -14.97
C ILE A 272 9.60 -16.34 -15.69
N MET A 273 8.48 -16.45 -14.97
CA MET A 273 7.23 -17.00 -15.52
C MET A 273 6.66 -16.13 -16.65
N ILE A 274 6.73 -14.80 -16.53
CA ILE A 274 6.30 -13.87 -17.59
C ILE A 274 7.21 -14.01 -18.82
N ASN A 275 8.52 -14.12 -18.63
CA ASN A 275 9.46 -14.35 -19.73
C ASN A 275 9.19 -15.70 -20.43
N ASP A 276 8.94 -16.76 -19.66
CA ASP A 276 8.58 -18.07 -20.21
C ASP A 276 7.26 -18.01 -20.96
N LEU A 277 6.22 -17.36 -20.42
CA LEU A 277 4.93 -17.16 -21.09
C LEU A 277 5.11 -16.46 -22.44
N ALA A 278 5.98 -15.46 -22.52
CA ALA A 278 6.28 -14.75 -23.77
C ALA A 278 6.98 -15.65 -24.83
N ARG A 279 7.72 -16.67 -24.39
CA ARG A 279 8.50 -17.57 -25.25
C ARG A 279 7.75 -18.84 -25.65
N LEU A 280 6.71 -19.22 -24.90
CA LEU A 280 5.93 -20.41 -25.19
C LEU A 280 5.26 -20.34 -26.58
N PRO A 281 5.35 -21.40 -27.39
CA PRO A 281 4.66 -21.44 -28.69
C PRO A 281 3.15 -21.53 -28.50
N ASP A 282 2.40 -21.16 -29.54
CA ASP A 282 0.95 -21.39 -29.59
C ASP A 282 0.66 -22.87 -29.79
N GLN A 283 -0.06 -23.45 -28.85
CA GLN A 283 -0.45 -24.87 -28.90
C GLN A 283 -1.86 -25.02 -29.47
N ARG A 284 -2.06 -24.59 -30.74
CA ARG A 284 -3.37 -24.50 -31.40
C ARG A 284 -4.09 -25.86 -31.50
N GLU A 285 -3.34 -26.93 -31.63
CA GLU A 285 -3.87 -28.30 -31.80
C GLU A 285 -4.56 -28.77 -30.50
N MET A 286 -4.12 -28.33 -29.35
CA MET A 286 -4.72 -28.66 -28.06
C MET A 286 -6.13 -28.09 -27.86
N TRP A 287 -6.57 -27.22 -28.78
CA TRP A 287 -7.91 -26.62 -28.76
C TRP A 287 -8.88 -27.22 -29.78
N ASN A 288 -8.43 -28.13 -30.64
CA ASN A 288 -9.29 -28.69 -31.72
C ASN A 288 -10.44 -29.54 -31.18
N GLU A 289 -10.18 -30.30 -30.11
CA GLU A 289 -11.18 -31.20 -29.49
C GLU A 289 -11.62 -30.68 -28.09
N TYR A 290 -11.05 -29.59 -27.64
CA TYR A 290 -11.37 -29.00 -26.33
C TYR A 290 -12.71 -28.28 -26.35
N GLN A 291 -13.66 -28.76 -25.55
CA GLN A 291 -14.94 -28.07 -25.34
C GLN A 291 -14.75 -27.01 -24.26
N TYR A 292 -14.60 -25.74 -24.70
CA TYR A 292 -14.47 -24.63 -23.81
C TYR A 292 -15.70 -24.49 -22.90
N ASN A 293 -15.48 -24.37 -21.59
CA ASN A 293 -16.47 -23.89 -20.64
C ASN A 293 -15.83 -22.83 -19.72
N ASN A 294 -16.66 -22.01 -19.09
CA ASN A 294 -16.17 -20.88 -18.27
C ASN A 294 -15.52 -21.31 -16.94
N THR A 295 -15.54 -22.59 -16.59
CA THR A 295 -15.09 -23.10 -15.30
C THR A 295 -13.90 -24.06 -15.40
N SER A 296 -13.45 -24.39 -16.62
CA SER A 296 -12.33 -25.30 -16.82
C SER A 296 -11.21 -24.68 -17.63
N VAL A 297 -10.00 -24.99 -17.23
CA VAL A 297 -8.74 -24.59 -17.87
C VAL A 297 -8.33 -25.72 -18.82
N ASN A 298 -7.87 -25.40 -20.02
CA ASN A 298 -7.23 -26.38 -20.88
C ASN A 298 -5.81 -26.69 -20.37
N GLU A 299 -5.69 -27.73 -19.55
CA GLU A 299 -4.42 -28.14 -18.95
C GLU A 299 -3.38 -28.64 -19.98
N ASN A 300 -3.80 -28.91 -21.22
CA ASN A 300 -2.89 -29.28 -22.30
C ASN A 300 -2.24 -28.07 -22.98
N ASP A 301 -2.73 -26.86 -22.73
CA ASP A 301 -2.12 -25.59 -23.19
C ASP A 301 -1.21 -25.02 -22.11
N GLN A 302 0.10 -25.05 -22.36
CA GLN A 302 1.10 -24.55 -21.42
C GLN A 302 0.92 -23.06 -21.06
N LYS A 303 0.46 -22.22 -22.00
CA LYS A 303 0.16 -20.83 -21.72
C LYS A 303 -0.99 -20.69 -20.71
N ALA A 304 -2.06 -21.48 -20.88
CA ALA A 304 -3.18 -21.50 -19.94
C ALA A 304 -2.73 -21.98 -18.54
N VAL A 305 -1.88 -22.99 -18.49
CA VAL A 305 -1.32 -23.48 -17.21
C VAL A 305 -0.48 -22.42 -16.52
N VAL A 306 0.41 -21.71 -17.24
CA VAL A 306 1.24 -20.64 -16.66
C VAL A 306 0.38 -19.47 -16.17
N ILE A 307 -0.67 -19.09 -16.91
CA ILE A 307 -1.63 -18.07 -16.48
C ILE A 307 -2.23 -18.42 -15.11
N GLU A 308 -2.68 -19.68 -14.94
CA GLU A 308 -3.26 -20.15 -13.69
C GLU A 308 -2.24 -20.21 -12.53
N GLN A 309 -1.00 -20.55 -12.82
CA GLN A 309 0.07 -20.54 -11.83
C GLN A 309 0.38 -19.10 -11.36
N ILE A 310 0.47 -18.14 -12.29
CA ILE A 310 0.64 -16.72 -11.97
C ILE A 310 -0.54 -16.22 -11.12
N ALA A 311 -1.78 -16.54 -11.52
CA ALA A 311 -2.97 -16.16 -10.77
C ALA A 311 -2.92 -16.66 -9.32
N ARG A 312 -2.53 -17.92 -9.11
CA ARG A 312 -2.39 -18.53 -7.78
C ARG A 312 -1.36 -17.81 -6.91
N LEU A 313 -0.21 -17.44 -7.47
CA LEU A 313 0.83 -16.72 -6.74
C LEU A 313 0.35 -15.33 -6.33
N ILE A 314 -0.31 -14.60 -7.23
CA ILE A 314 -0.90 -13.30 -6.93
C ILE A 314 -1.96 -13.41 -5.82
N ILE A 315 -2.87 -14.39 -5.89
CA ILE A 315 -3.91 -14.58 -4.86
C ILE A 315 -3.29 -14.88 -3.50
N ASN A 316 -2.25 -15.73 -3.46
CA ASN A 316 -1.55 -16.01 -2.22
C ASN A 316 -0.87 -14.76 -1.64
N GLU A 317 -0.32 -13.90 -2.50
CA GLU A 317 0.27 -12.64 -2.07
C GLU A 317 -0.79 -11.64 -1.57
N LEU A 318 -1.97 -11.56 -2.20
CA LEU A 318 -3.09 -10.77 -1.68
C LEU A 318 -3.47 -11.20 -0.26
N LYS A 319 -3.45 -12.50 0.02
CA LYS A 319 -3.68 -13.03 1.38
C LYS A 319 -2.53 -12.71 2.33
N SER A 320 -1.29 -12.85 1.88
CA SER A 320 -0.09 -12.54 2.66
C SER A 320 -0.09 -11.07 3.13
N GLN A 321 -0.48 -10.16 2.24
CA GLN A 321 -0.63 -8.72 2.55
C GLN A 321 -1.93 -8.38 3.28
N LYS A 322 -2.75 -9.38 3.66
CA LYS A 322 -4.04 -9.18 4.34
C LYS A 322 -5.01 -8.26 3.56
N ILE A 323 -4.90 -8.28 2.23
CA ILE A 323 -5.85 -7.60 1.35
C ILE A 323 -7.13 -8.43 1.22
N ILE A 324 -6.98 -9.76 1.24
CA ILE A 324 -8.08 -10.73 1.30
C ILE A 324 -7.88 -11.67 2.50
N VAL A 325 -8.98 -12.23 3.03
CA VAL A 325 -8.95 -13.08 4.24
C VAL A 325 -8.78 -14.57 3.89
N SER A 326 -9.46 -15.05 2.86
CA SER A 326 -9.48 -16.47 2.49
C SER A 326 -9.21 -16.67 1.00
N VAL A 327 -8.73 -17.86 0.65
CA VAL A 327 -8.52 -18.30 -0.75
C VAL A 327 -9.48 -19.46 -1.02
N ASN A 328 -10.53 -19.19 -1.81
CA ASN A 328 -11.60 -20.14 -2.10
C ASN A 328 -11.62 -20.56 -3.57
N SER A 329 -10.92 -19.85 -4.43
CA SER A 329 -10.93 -20.01 -5.88
C SER A 329 -9.55 -19.65 -6.45
N ASN A 330 -9.23 -20.13 -7.67
CA ASN A 330 -8.08 -19.65 -8.44
C ASN A 330 -8.46 -18.56 -9.46
N PHE A 331 -9.72 -18.16 -9.49
CA PHE A 331 -10.21 -17.14 -10.41
C PHE A 331 -10.03 -15.74 -9.80
N LEU A 332 -9.16 -14.96 -10.40
CA LEU A 332 -8.77 -13.62 -9.91
C LEU A 332 -9.96 -12.67 -9.74
N ASN A 333 -10.97 -12.76 -10.61
CA ASN A 333 -12.13 -11.87 -10.55
C ASN A 333 -12.96 -12.03 -9.27
N ASP A 334 -12.92 -13.20 -8.62
CA ASP A 334 -13.64 -13.44 -7.36
C ASP A 334 -13.13 -12.55 -6.21
N TYR A 335 -11.92 -12.00 -6.34
CA TYR A 335 -11.29 -11.16 -5.33
C TYR A 335 -11.43 -9.66 -5.57
N VAL A 336 -11.92 -9.24 -6.75
CA VAL A 336 -12.04 -7.81 -7.10
C VAL A 336 -12.94 -7.07 -6.13
N SER A 337 -14.12 -7.63 -5.79
CA SER A 337 -15.04 -7.03 -4.82
C SER A 337 -14.42 -6.92 -3.43
N LEU A 338 -13.70 -7.93 -2.97
CA LEU A 338 -13.03 -7.94 -1.66
C LEU A 338 -11.92 -6.87 -1.58
N ILE A 339 -11.15 -6.69 -2.66
CA ILE A 339 -10.13 -5.63 -2.75
C ILE A 339 -10.81 -4.26 -2.73
N MET A 340 -11.94 -4.09 -3.42
CA MET A 340 -12.71 -2.83 -3.43
C MET A 340 -13.36 -2.53 -2.08
N GLU A 341 -13.86 -3.55 -1.37
CA GLU A 341 -14.34 -3.41 0.00
C GLU A 341 -13.22 -2.95 0.93
N LYS A 342 -12.04 -3.57 0.83
CA LYS A 342 -10.84 -3.16 1.58
C LYS A 342 -10.42 -1.73 1.23
N ALA A 343 -10.50 -1.31 -0.03
CA ALA A 343 -10.19 0.04 -0.50
C ALA A 343 -11.14 1.10 0.08
N ASN A 344 -12.41 0.74 0.25
CA ASN A 344 -13.44 1.63 0.81
C ASN A 344 -13.52 1.55 2.33
N TYR A 345 -12.68 0.71 2.95
CA TYR A 345 -12.62 0.54 4.38
C TYR A 345 -12.25 1.85 5.09
N ASN A 346 -13.17 2.32 5.93
CA ASN A 346 -12.94 3.41 6.87
C ASN A 346 -12.99 2.84 8.28
N ARG A 347 -11.84 2.77 8.95
CA ARG A 347 -11.73 2.22 10.30
C ARG A 347 -12.68 2.89 11.29
N GLY A 348 -12.84 4.22 11.19
CA GLY A 348 -13.74 4.96 12.09
C GLY A 348 -15.20 4.57 11.89
N GLU A 349 -15.65 4.52 10.63
CA GLU A 349 -17.00 4.12 10.26
C GLU A 349 -17.29 2.65 10.62
N LEU A 350 -16.30 1.75 10.43
CA LEU A 350 -16.43 0.35 10.84
C LEU A 350 -16.59 0.22 12.36
N ILE A 351 -15.78 0.94 13.15
CA ILE A 351 -15.93 0.94 14.61
C ILE A 351 -17.32 1.46 15.00
N ASP A 352 -17.78 2.52 14.38
CA ASP A 352 -19.10 3.10 14.65
C ASP A 352 -20.22 2.12 14.25
N GLU A 353 -20.12 1.41 13.13
CA GLU A 353 -21.05 0.34 12.72
C GLU A 353 -21.09 -0.80 13.77
N ILE A 354 -19.94 -1.29 14.21
CA ILE A 354 -19.86 -2.36 15.23
C ILE A 354 -20.56 -1.91 16.50
N ILE A 355 -20.30 -0.68 16.98
CA ILE A 355 -20.90 -0.15 18.21
C ILE A 355 -22.42 -0.05 18.08
N HIS A 356 -22.93 0.35 16.91
CA HIS A 356 -24.37 0.40 16.67
C HIS A 356 -25.01 -0.99 16.67
N LEU A 357 -24.39 -1.99 16.03
CA LEU A 357 -24.87 -3.37 16.05
C LEU A 357 -24.90 -3.93 17.46
N GLU A 358 -23.86 -3.66 18.23
CA GLU A 358 -23.77 -4.10 19.63
C GLU A 358 -24.80 -3.40 20.51
N PHE A 359 -24.98 -2.09 20.35
CA PHE A 359 -25.99 -1.34 21.12
C PHE A 359 -27.42 -1.79 20.78
N GLU A 360 -27.72 -2.07 19.50
CA GLU A 360 -29.02 -2.63 19.10
C GLU A 360 -29.32 -3.96 19.81
N ALA A 361 -28.30 -4.81 19.97
CA ALA A 361 -28.43 -6.05 20.73
C ALA A 361 -28.56 -5.80 22.23
N PHE A 362 -27.79 -4.84 22.78
CA PHE A 362 -27.85 -4.42 24.18
C PHE A 362 -29.21 -3.82 24.56
N ASP A 363 -29.78 -2.99 23.70
CA ASP A 363 -31.08 -2.36 23.90
C ASP A 363 -32.24 -3.37 24.00
N LYS A 364 -32.08 -4.53 23.35
CA LYS A 364 -33.07 -5.64 23.35
C LYS A 364 -32.93 -6.61 24.53
N VAL A 365 -31.92 -6.46 25.38
CA VAL A 365 -31.76 -7.32 26.57
C VAL A 365 -32.90 -7.08 27.54
N GLN A 366 -33.53 -8.17 27.97
CA GLN A 366 -34.60 -8.13 28.97
C GLN A 366 -34.03 -8.57 30.33
N ASN A 367 -34.06 -7.68 31.30
CA ASN A 367 -33.62 -7.96 32.66
C ASN A 367 -34.81 -8.32 33.57
N VAL A 368 -34.60 -9.17 34.56
CA VAL A 368 -35.64 -9.60 35.51
C VAL A 368 -36.24 -8.40 36.26
N GLY A 369 -35.46 -7.36 36.53
CA GLY A 369 -35.91 -6.12 37.17
C GLY A 369 -36.44 -5.05 36.22
N GLY A 370 -36.65 -5.36 34.93
CA GLY A 370 -37.01 -4.40 33.92
C GLY A 370 -35.80 -3.76 33.23
N ARG A 371 -36.00 -2.70 32.44
CA ARG A 371 -34.94 -2.03 31.66
C ARG A 371 -33.89 -1.41 32.57
N ALA A 372 -32.63 -1.76 32.34
CA ALA A 372 -31.51 -1.20 33.11
C ALA A 372 -31.22 0.25 32.67
N GLU A 373 -30.83 1.11 33.61
CA GLU A 373 -30.55 2.52 33.39
C GLU A 373 -29.44 2.73 32.33
N CYS A 374 -28.41 1.86 32.31
CA CYS A 374 -27.31 1.89 31.34
C CYS A 374 -27.77 1.69 29.89
N GLN A 375 -28.91 1.02 29.65
CA GLN A 375 -29.49 0.88 28.30
C GLN A 375 -30.04 2.21 27.75
N ASN A 376 -30.20 3.24 28.58
CA ASN A 376 -30.62 4.58 28.18
C ASN A 376 -29.44 5.55 27.97
N ASN A 377 -28.23 5.10 28.20
CA ASN A 377 -27.01 5.95 28.15
C ASN A 377 -26.13 5.62 26.94
N TRP A 378 -26.65 5.93 25.73
CA TRP A 378 -25.90 5.78 24.48
C TRP A 378 -24.52 6.48 24.49
N PRO A 379 -24.38 7.75 24.96
CA PRO A 379 -23.07 8.42 24.92
C PRO A 379 -22.00 7.68 25.72
N TYR A 380 -22.37 7.14 26.88
CA TYR A 380 -21.45 6.38 27.73
C TYR A 380 -21.12 5.02 27.11
N PHE A 381 -22.11 4.30 26.58
CA PHE A 381 -21.90 3.04 25.88
C PHE A 381 -20.95 3.23 24.68
N TYR A 382 -21.22 4.23 23.85
CA TYR A 382 -20.40 4.57 22.70
C TYR A 382 -18.95 4.88 23.10
N LEU A 383 -18.74 5.72 24.12
CA LEU A 383 -17.43 6.07 24.62
C LEU A 383 -16.63 4.84 25.04
N MET A 384 -17.23 3.96 25.83
CA MET A 384 -16.58 2.76 26.36
C MET A 384 -16.21 1.77 25.25
N ARG A 385 -17.16 1.49 24.35
CA ARG A 385 -16.92 0.55 23.24
C ARG A 385 -15.93 1.11 22.22
N LYS A 386 -16.02 2.40 21.89
CA LYS A 386 -15.07 3.06 20.98
C LYS A 386 -13.64 3.01 21.55
N SER A 387 -13.46 3.28 22.82
CA SER A 387 -12.16 3.20 23.50
C SER A 387 -11.53 1.81 23.39
N GLN A 388 -12.33 0.77 23.50
CA GLN A 388 -11.89 -0.62 23.36
C GLN A 388 -11.55 -0.95 21.90
N TYR A 389 -12.46 -0.68 20.95
CA TYR A 389 -12.26 -1.02 19.54
C TYR A 389 -11.12 -0.24 18.87
N LEU A 390 -10.78 0.95 19.37
CA LEU A 390 -9.60 1.69 18.92
C LEU A 390 -8.28 0.95 19.19
N THR A 391 -8.24 0.01 20.15
CA THR A 391 -7.04 -0.82 20.43
C THR A 391 -6.94 -2.03 19.51
N TRP A 392 -8.03 -2.46 18.86
CA TRP A 392 -8.11 -3.70 18.10
C TRP A 392 -7.42 -3.59 16.74
N THR A 393 -7.00 -4.73 16.16
CA THR A 393 -6.52 -4.78 14.78
C THR A 393 -7.69 -4.70 13.79
N ASP A 394 -7.42 -4.29 12.55
CA ASP A 394 -8.45 -4.20 11.50
C ASP A 394 -9.09 -5.57 11.22
N ASP A 395 -8.30 -6.65 11.24
CA ASP A 395 -8.79 -8.01 11.02
C ASP A 395 -9.77 -8.44 12.13
N MET A 396 -9.48 -8.05 13.39
CA MET A 396 -10.40 -8.31 14.51
C MET A 396 -11.69 -7.50 14.39
N LEU A 397 -11.60 -6.24 13.98
CA LEU A 397 -12.77 -5.38 13.76
C LEU A 397 -13.67 -5.93 12.65
N LEU A 398 -13.10 -6.37 11.53
CA LEU A 398 -13.87 -7.02 10.46
C LEU A 398 -14.52 -8.32 10.94
N CYS A 399 -13.77 -9.15 11.66
CA CYS A 399 -14.27 -10.42 12.17
C CYS A 399 -15.43 -10.26 13.18
N ILE A 400 -15.33 -9.29 14.11
CA ILE A 400 -16.43 -9.03 15.07
C ILE A 400 -17.65 -8.41 14.39
N ARG A 401 -17.49 -7.51 13.42
CA ARG A 401 -18.62 -6.99 12.63
C ARG A 401 -19.38 -8.13 11.97
N ASP A 402 -18.68 -9.00 11.27
CA ASP A 402 -19.29 -10.13 10.57
C ASP A 402 -19.99 -11.08 11.55
N LEU A 403 -19.39 -11.32 12.72
CA LEU A 403 -20.01 -12.11 13.80
C LEU A 403 -21.31 -11.47 14.31
N TRP A 404 -21.36 -10.14 14.48
CA TRP A 404 -22.59 -9.42 14.85
C TRP A 404 -23.67 -9.53 13.79
N LEU A 405 -23.33 -9.36 12.51
CA LEU A 405 -24.27 -9.47 11.39
C LEU A 405 -24.82 -10.89 11.26
N GLU A 406 -23.97 -11.92 11.37
CA GLU A 406 -24.38 -13.31 11.32
C GLU A 406 -25.35 -13.67 12.47
N ASN A 407 -25.03 -13.26 13.70
CA ASN A 407 -25.88 -13.55 14.86
C ASN A 407 -27.21 -12.78 14.78
N LYS A 408 -27.19 -11.53 14.30
CA LYS A 408 -28.40 -10.75 14.03
C LYS A 408 -29.31 -11.47 13.02
N GLN A 409 -28.75 -12.00 11.94
CA GLN A 409 -29.49 -12.76 10.93
C GLN A 409 -30.09 -14.06 11.50
N LYS A 410 -29.37 -14.73 12.41
CA LYS A 410 -29.84 -15.93 13.13
C LYS A 410 -30.84 -15.63 14.25
N GLY A 411 -31.08 -14.36 14.56
CA GLY A 411 -31.90 -13.95 15.71
C GLY A 411 -31.24 -14.24 17.07
N TRP A 412 -29.92 -14.44 17.10
CA TRP A 412 -29.18 -14.70 18.33
C TRP A 412 -28.61 -13.41 18.93
N ASN A 413 -28.85 -13.19 20.23
CA ASN A 413 -28.36 -12.00 20.93
C ASN A 413 -27.12 -12.33 21.78
N MET A 414 -25.94 -11.95 21.29
CA MET A 414 -24.67 -12.19 21.98
C MET A 414 -24.56 -11.48 23.33
N ILE A 415 -25.24 -10.35 23.53
CA ILE A 415 -25.23 -9.64 24.82
C ILE A 415 -26.05 -10.43 25.85
N THR A 416 -27.20 -10.99 25.47
CA THR A 416 -27.97 -11.89 26.33
C THR A 416 -27.16 -13.11 26.70
N GLU A 417 -26.45 -13.73 25.73
CA GLU A 417 -25.54 -14.84 25.99
C GLU A 417 -24.43 -14.44 26.98
N LYS A 418 -23.77 -13.29 26.75
CA LYS A 418 -22.74 -12.76 27.63
C LYS A 418 -23.22 -12.67 29.09
N TYR A 419 -24.34 -11.99 29.30
CA TYR A 419 -24.89 -11.85 30.67
C TYR A 419 -25.31 -13.17 31.27
N GLY A 420 -25.89 -14.08 30.48
CA GLY A 420 -26.19 -15.43 30.95
C GLY A 420 -24.94 -16.21 31.39
N ARG A 421 -23.84 -16.10 30.62
CA ARG A 421 -22.57 -16.74 30.97
C ARG A 421 -21.92 -16.14 32.23
N MET A 422 -22.13 -14.85 32.49
CA MET A 422 -21.66 -14.20 33.73
C MET A 422 -22.32 -14.77 34.96
N MET A 423 -23.54 -15.32 34.84
CA MET A 423 -24.27 -15.97 35.94
C MET A 423 -23.57 -17.24 36.45
N GLU A 424 -22.60 -17.80 35.68
CA GLU A 424 -21.76 -18.91 36.19
C GLU A 424 -21.05 -18.52 37.49
N SER A 425 -20.63 -17.26 37.64
CA SER A 425 -20.02 -16.72 38.84
C SER A 425 -21.04 -16.08 39.80
N THR A 426 -21.99 -15.30 39.28
CA THR A 426 -22.89 -14.48 40.12
C THR A 426 -24.14 -15.18 40.63
N SER A 427 -24.63 -16.23 39.92
CA SER A 427 -25.83 -17.02 40.26
C SER A 427 -25.71 -18.46 39.75
N PRO A 428 -24.80 -19.28 40.31
CA PRO A 428 -24.45 -20.60 39.76
C PRO A 428 -25.64 -21.57 39.63
N GLU A 429 -26.58 -21.56 40.56
CA GLU A 429 -27.74 -22.46 40.52
C GLU A 429 -28.69 -22.12 39.37
N GLU A 430 -28.93 -20.84 39.11
CA GLU A 430 -29.75 -20.38 37.97
C GLU A 430 -29.03 -20.64 36.65
N TYR A 431 -27.71 -20.48 36.65
CA TYR A 431 -26.90 -20.73 35.47
C TYR A 431 -27.01 -22.16 34.95
N LYS A 432 -27.07 -23.16 35.82
CA LYS A 432 -27.23 -24.59 35.46
C LYS A 432 -28.44 -24.82 34.55
N GLU A 433 -29.52 -24.08 34.78
CA GLU A 433 -30.74 -24.17 33.97
C GLU A 433 -30.60 -23.40 32.64
N LEU A 434 -29.85 -22.32 32.62
CA LEU A 434 -29.66 -21.48 31.42
C LEU A 434 -28.59 -22.02 30.50
N ALA A 435 -27.52 -22.63 31.01
CA ALA A 435 -26.37 -23.09 30.25
C ALA A 435 -26.72 -24.01 29.08
N LYS A 436 -27.79 -24.82 29.22
CA LYS A 436 -28.29 -25.73 28.18
C LYS A 436 -28.80 -25.03 26.90
N TYR A 437 -29.08 -23.71 26.96
CA TYR A 437 -29.56 -22.93 25.82
C TYR A 437 -28.43 -22.22 25.09
N PHE A 438 -27.22 -22.18 25.68
CA PHE A 438 -26.07 -21.51 25.09
C PHE A 438 -25.25 -22.45 24.21
N PRO A 439 -24.58 -21.94 23.14
CA PRO A 439 -23.63 -22.75 22.40
C PRO A 439 -22.59 -23.40 23.30
N GLU A 440 -22.37 -24.69 23.12
CA GLU A 440 -21.36 -25.43 23.88
C GLU A 440 -19.97 -24.92 23.55
N LYS A 441 -19.12 -24.73 24.53
CA LYS A 441 -17.73 -24.30 24.37
C LYS A 441 -16.79 -25.43 24.81
N SER A 442 -15.83 -25.77 23.97
CA SER A 442 -14.85 -26.81 24.24
C SER A 442 -13.98 -26.46 25.46
N ASP A 443 -13.44 -27.49 26.12
CA ASP A 443 -12.49 -27.28 27.22
C ASP A 443 -11.27 -26.47 26.78
N LYS A 444 -10.83 -26.64 25.54
CA LYS A 444 -9.76 -25.83 24.93
C LYS A 444 -10.14 -24.36 24.85
N THR A 445 -11.35 -24.05 24.40
CA THR A 445 -11.87 -22.67 24.33
C THR A 445 -11.93 -22.04 25.72
N ARG A 446 -12.44 -22.77 26.72
CA ARG A 446 -12.51 -22.32 28.12
C ARG A 446 -11.11 -22.06 28.70
N ALA A 447 -10.14 -22.94 28.42
CA ALA A 447 -8.75 -22.77 28.86
C ALA A 447 -8.09 -21.52 28.27
N ILE A 448 -8.31 -21.24 26.96
CA ILE A 448 -7.81 -20.04 26.30
C ILE A 448 -8.42 -18.78 26.93
N VAL A 449 -9.73 -18.76 27.15
CA VAL A 449 -10.43 -17.65 27.82
C VAL A 449 -9.89 -17.41 29.23
N ALA A 450 -9.63 -18.47 30.01
CA ALA A 450 -9.06 -18.34 31.33
C ALA A 450 -7.66 -17.72 31.32
N GLN A 451 -6.78 -18.16 30.42
CA GLN A 451 -5.42 -17.60 30.27
C GLN A 451 -5.45 -16.13 29.84
N ILE A 452 -6.31 -15.76 28.90
CA ILE A 452 -6.48 -14.36 28.47
C ILE A 452 -6.96 -13.50 29.65
N ALA A 453 -7.94 -14.00 30.41
CA ALA A 453 -8.48 -13.30 31.57
C ALA A 453 -7.42 -13.10 32.66
N GLU A 454 -6.59 -14.10 32.96
CA GLU A 454 -5.48 -14.00 33.91
C GLU A 454 -4.50 -12.86 33.56
N ILE A 455 -4.08 -12.79 32.31
CA ILE A 455 -3.19 -11.71 31.82
C ILE A 455 -3.85 -10.35 31.97
N GLN A 456 -5.11 -10.20 31.58
CA GLN A 456 -5.79 -8.91 31.61
C GLN A 456 -6.18 -8.49 33.05
N VAL A 457 -6.46 -9.40 33.94
CA VAL A 457 -6.64 -9.12 35.37
C VAL A 457 -5.34 -8.55 35.96
N GLN A 458 -4.20 -9.17 35.66
CA GLN A 458 -2.90 -8.65 36.09
C GLN A 458 -2.65 -7.23 35.52
N TRP A 459 -2.98 -6.99 34.28
CA TRP A 459 -2.87 -5.66 33.68
C TRP A 459 -3.77 -4.61 34.33
N MET A 460 -4.99 -5.00 34.76
CA MET A 460 -5.89 -4.10 35.50
C MET A 460 -5.36 -3.81 36.89
N GLU A 461 -4.79 -4.81 37.59
CA GLU A 461 -4.15 -4.59 38.88
C GLU A 461 -2.94 -3.66 38.80
N ASP A 462 -2.11 -3.82 37.78
CA ASP A 462 -0.96 -2.95 37.56
C ASP A 462 -1.40 -1.51 37.20
N PHE A 463 -2.46 -1.37 36.40
CA PHE A 463 -3.08 -0.09 36.13
C PHE A 463 -3.61 0.57 37.39
N ALA A 464 -4.29 -0.18 38.28
CA ALA A 464 -4.84 0.35 39.51
C ALA A 464 -3.77 0.81 40.51
N LYS A 465 -2.56 0.23 40.49
CA LYS A 465 -1.40 0.72 41.26
C LYS A 465 -0.89 2.05 40.73
N GLU A 466 -0.87 2.25 39.40
CA GLU A 466 -0.35 3.47 38.76
C GLU A 466 -1.39 4.62 38.76
N TYR A 467 -2.70 4.29 38.61
CA TYR A 467 -3.80 5.26 38.48
C TYR A 467 -4.98 4.87 39.39
N PRO A 468 -4.83 4.99 40.73
CA PRO A 468 -5.82 4.45 41.70
C PRO A 468 -7.17 5.15 41.64
N LYS A 469 -7.24 6.46 41.33
CA LYS A 469 -8.53 7.16 41.24
C LYS A 469 -9.31 6.78 40.00
N LEU A 470 -8.65 6.67 38.84
CA LEU A 470 -9.28 6.16 37.62
C LEU A 470 -9.76 4.74 37.80
N ALA A 471 -8.96 3.88 38.42
CA ALA A 471 -9.33 2.50 38.70
C ALA A 471 -10.53 2.38 39.68
N SER A 472 -10.65 3.28 40.63
CA SER A 472 -11.77 3.29 41.59
C SER A 472 -13.14 3.60 40.94
N GLN A 473 -13.15 4.16 39.73
CA GLN A 473 -14.38 4.39 38.94
C GLN A 473 -14.82 3.15 38.16
N ALA A 474 -13.99 2.10 38.14
CA ALA A 474 -14.26 0.86 37.40
C ALA A 474 -14.89 -0.20 38.33
N ARG A 475 -15.23 -1.37 37.77
CA ARG A 475 -15.69 -2.54 38.50
C ARG A 475 -14.57 -3.13 39.36
N ASN A 476 -14.94 -3.91 40.40
CA ASN A 476 -13.99 -4.77 41.09
C ASN A 476 -13.24 -5.65 40.09
N ILE A 477 -11.96 -5.92 40.33
CA ILE A 477 -11.10 -6.56 39.32
C ILE A 477 -11.36 -8.07 39.28
N THR A 478 -11.33 -8.76 40.45
CA THR A 478 -11.37 -10.21 40.54
C THR A 478 -12.77 -10.74 40.87
N SER A 479 -13.05 -11.97 40.47
CA SER A 479 -14.32 -12.66 40.68
C SER A 479 -14.60 -13.08 42.15
N GLU A 480 -13.64 -12.92 43.05
CA GLU A 480 -13.80 -13.24 44.47
C GLU A 480 -14.91 -12.43 45.17
N THR A 481 -15.20 -11.23 44.61
CA THR A 481 -16.21 -10.30 45.14
C THR A 481 -17.52 -10.34 44.39
N ASP A 482 -17.69 -11.25 43.43
CA ASP A 482 -18.90 -11.36 42.61
C ASP A 482 -20.14 -11.66 43.47
N SER A 483 -21.24 -11.03 43.13
CA SER A 483 -22.55 -11.25 43.68
C SER A 483 -23.63 -11.01 42.63
N VAL A 484 -24.88 -11.31 42.99
CA VAL A 484 -26.05 -11.02 42.09
C VAL A 484 -26.14 -9.54 41.71
N TYR A 485 -25.59 -8.63 42.52
CA TYR A 485 -25.69 -7.19 42.33
C TYR A 485 -24.37 -6.56 41.88
N ASP A 486 -23.26 -7.27 41.94
CA ASP A 486 -21.94 -6.74 41.58
C ASP A 486 -21.14 -7.78 40.82
N THR A 487 -20.68 -7.40 39.64
CA THR A 487 -19.94 -8.27 38.72
C THR A 487 -18.56 -7.69 38.44
N SER A 488 -17.53 -8.48 38.70
CA SER A 488 -16.14 -8.10 38.48
C SER A 488 -15.79 -7.90 36.98
N TYR A 489 -14.66 -7.24 36.77
CA TYR A 489 -14.03 -7.13 35.45
C TYR A 489 -13.72 -8.52 34.87
N GLU A 490 -13.16 -9.42 35.69
CA GLU A 490 -12.80 -10.79 35.29
C GLU A 490 -14.01 -11.55 34.75
N THR A 491 -15.13 -11.55 35.46
CA THR A 491 -16.36 -12.27 35.08
C THR A 491 -16.99 -11.64 33.83
N TYR A 492 -17.00 -10.32 33.78
CA TYR A 492 -17.48 -9.60 32.60
C TYR A 492 -16.66 -9.92 31.33
N LEU A 493 -15.31 -9.95 31.43
CA LEU A 493 -14.40 -10.32 30.36
C LEU A 493 -14.59 -11.78 29.92
N LYS A 494 -14.63 -12.72 30.84
CA LYS A 494 -14.86 -14.14 30.53
C LYS A 494 -16.20 -14.33 29.80
N GLY A 495 -17.24 -13.69 30.29
CA GLY A 495 -18.58 -13.74 29.67
C GLY A 495 -18.55 -13.24 28.24
N GLU A 496 -17.82 -12.14 27.95
CA GLU A 496 -17.69 -11.59 26.61
C GLU A 496 -16.88 -12.53 25.71
N LEU A 497 -15.70 -12.96 26.10
CA LEU A 497 -14.83 -13.83 25.30
C LEU A 497 -15.49 -15.17 24.96
N LEU A 498 -16.34 -15.69 25.82
CA LEU A 498 -17.10 -16.92 25.57
C LEU A 498 -18.20 -16.75 24.50
N THR A 499 -18.56 -15.52 24.11
CA THR A 499 -19.48 -15.28 22.97
C THR A 499 -18.75 -15.24 21.63
N TYR A 500 -17.43 -15.12 21.61
CA TYR A 500 -16.65 -15.02 20.39
C TYR A 500 -16.64 -16.35 19.60
N SER A 501 -16.53 -16.25 18.28
CA SER A 501 -16.22 -17.39 17.42
C SER A 501 -14.79 -17.86 17.68
N ASP A 502 -14.49 -19.12 17.36
CA ASP A 502 -13.13 -19.68 17.53
C ASP A 502 -12.09 -18.86 16.74
N THR A 503 -12.47 -18.34 15.57
CA THR A 503 -11.61 -17.48 14.75
C THR A 503 -11.29 -16.17 15.45
N LEU A 504 -12.30 -15.46 15.95
CA LEU A 504 -12.11 -14.19 16.65
C LEU A 504 -11.33 -14.40 17.96
N LEU A 505 -11.65 -15.45 18.73
CA LEU A 505 -10.96 -15.76 19.98
C LEU A 505 -9.47 -16.06 19.74
N LYS A 506 -9.14 -16.77 18.67
CA LYS A 506 -7.74 -16.99 18.27
C LYS A 506 -7.03 -15.69 17.94
N MET A 507 -7.63 -14.82 17.10
CA MET A 507 -7.07 -13.50 16.79
C MET A 507 -6.86 -12.67 18.05
N TYR A 508 -7.83 -12.70 18.98
CA TYR A 508 -7.75 -11.97 20.24
C TYR A 508 -6.63 -12.51 21.13
N ALA A 509 -6.45 -13.83 21.20
CA ALA A 509 -5.34 -14.44 21.95
C ALA A 509 -3.97 -14.05 21.38
N GLU A 510 -3.82 -14.09 20.06
CA GLU A 510 -2.59 -13.65 19.36
C GLU A 510 -2.31 -12.16 19.63
N PHE A 511 -3.32 -11.31 19.61
CA PHE A 511 -3.22 -9.89 19.95
C PHE A 511 -2.78 -9.66 21.40
N ILE A 512 -3.32 -10.40 22.37
CA ILE A 512 -2.91 -10.32 23.79
C ILE A 512 -1.45 -10.75 23.97
N ILE A 513 -1.03 -11.84 23.31
CA ILE A 513 0.36 -12.32 23.33
C ILE A 513 1.31 -11.27 22.73
N ASP A 514 0.93 -10.63 21.63
CA ASP A 514 1.72 -9.59 21.00
C ASP A 514 1.90 -8.36 21.90
N LEU A 515 0.82 -7.89 22.55
CA LEU A 515 0.90 -6.81 23.54
C LEU A 515 1.80 -7.21 24.73
N TYR A 516 1.65 -8.43 25.24
CA TYR A 516 2.47 -8.93 26.35
C TYR A 516 3.96 -8.94 26.00
N ASN A 517 4.31 -9.43 24.81
CA ASN A 517 5.69 -9.47 24.31
C ASN A 517 6.29 -8.07 24.12
N ARG A 518 5.46 -7.05 23.83
CA ARG A 518 5.88 -5.65 23.70
C ARG A 518 5.86 -4.88 25.03
N ASN A 519 5.53 -5.52 26.14
CA ASN A 519 5.30 -4.90 27.46
C ASN A 519 4.23 -3.78 27.42
N GLU A 520 3.20 -3.94 26.60
CA GLU A 520 2.06 -3.04 26.51
C GLU A 520 0.88 -3.59 27.30
N ASN A 521 0.19 -2.71 28.02
CA ASN A 521 -0.94 -3.03 28.88
C ASN A 521 -2.24 -2.60 28.21
N LEU A 522 -3.11 -3.56 27.81
CA LEU A 522 -4.36 -3.28 27.11
C LEU A 522 -5.33 -2.43 27.94
N ALA A 523 -5.40 -2.65 29.25
CA ALA A 523 -6.25 -1.85 30.13
C ALA A 523 -5.82 -0.37 30.09
N LYS A 524 -4.51 -0.12 30.19
CA LYS A 524 -3.94 1.23 30.08
C LYS A 524 -4.24 1.88 28.72
N LEU A 525 -4.05 1.16 27.61
CA LEU A 525 -4.35 1.65 26.26
C LEU A 525 -5.84 1.99 26.11
N THR A 526 -6.73 1.15 26.61
CA THR A 526 -8.18 1.38 26.52
C THR A 526 -8.60 2.61 27.33
N ILE A 527 -8.11 2.74 28.56
CA ILE A 527 -8.46 3.86 29.44
C ILE A 527 -7.81 5.16 28.93
N GLU A 528 -6.63 5.09 28.31
CA GLU A 528 -6.02 6.23 27.64
C GLU A 528 -6.88 6.75 26.48
N ASN A 529 -7.44 5.85 25.66
CA ASN A 529 -8.40 6.22 24.62
C ASN A 529 -9.65 6.86 25.23
N THR A 530 -10.17 6.33 26.34
CA THR A 530 -11.30 6.93 27.07
C THR A 530 -10.99 8.34 27.50
N ALA A 531 -9.83 8.58 28.12
CA ALA A 531 -9.40 9.90 28.57
C ALA A 531 -9.26 10.88 27.38
N LYS A 532 -8.65 10.46 26.30
CA LYS A 532 -8.51 11.28 25.08
C LYS A 532 -9.87 11.66 24.47
N LEU A 533 -10.80 10.72 24.38
CA LEU A 533 -12.16 10.96 23.87
C LEU A 533 -12.97 11.89 24.79
N GLN A 534 -12.63 11.96 26.07
CA GLN A 534 -13.21 12.91 27.05
C GLN A 534 -12.49 14.27 27.04
N GLY A 535 -11.45 14.47 26.23
CA GLY A 535 -10.74 15.73 26.07
C GLY A 535 -9.53 15.91 27.01
N TYR A 536 -9.07 14.84 27.65
CA TYR A 536 -7.83 14.89 28.46
C TYR A 536 -6.62 14.61 27.57
N ASP A 537 -5.54 15.35 27.73
CA ASP A 537 -4.29 15.16 26.99
C ASP A 537 -3.50 13.90 27.40
N SER A 538 -3.74 13.39 28.62
CA SER A 538 -3.04 12.22 29.16
C SER A 538 -3.82 11.58 30.31
N LEU A 539 -3.51 10.30 30.61
CA LEU A 539 -4.02 9.59 31.80
C LEU A 539 -3.71 10.33 33.10
N ARG A 540 -2.52 10.91 33.19
CA ARG A 540 -2.12 11.66 34.38
C ARG A 540 -3.03 12.87 34.63
N LYS A 541 -3.35 13.64 33.58
CA LYS A 541 -4.30 14.77 33.72
C LYS A 541 -5.71 14.30 34.07
N ALA A 542 -6.16 13.17 33.51
CA ALA A 542 -7.43 12.57 33.87
C ALA A 542 -7.44 12.12 35.35
N GLU A 543 -6.40 11.44 35.83
CA GLU A 543 -6.22 11.03 37.24
C GLU A 543 -6.24 12.21 38.20
N GLU A 544 -5.48 13.29 37.87
CA GLU A 544 -5.40 14.51 38.68
C GLU A 544 -6.72 15.29 38.74
N SER A 545 -7.58 15.15 37.72
CA SER A 545 -8.90 15.82 37.67
C SER A 545 -9.94 15.21 38.60
N LEU A 546 -9.75 13.94 39.01
CA LEU A 546 -10.62 13.23 39.93
C LEU A 546 -10.30 13.64 41.39
N LYS A 547 -11.38 13.90 42.17
CA LYS A 547 -11.27 14.32 43.59
C LYS A 547 -10.89 13.18 44.52
#